data_1393a4ff73d584660f087456f7eb06e3
#
_entry.id   1393a4ff73d584660f087456f7eb06e3
#
_cell.length_a   1.000
_cell.length_b   1.000
_cell.length_c   1.000
_cell.angle_alpha   90.00
_cell.angle_beta   90.00
_cell.angle_gamma   90.00
#
_symmetry.space_group_name_H-M   'P 1'
#
loop_
_entity.id
_entity.type
_entity.pdbx_description
1 polymer ?
#
loop_
_entity_poly.entity_id
_entity_poly.type
_entity_poly.pdbx_seq_one_letter_code
_entity_poly.pdbx_strand_id
1 'polypeptide(L)'
;MVCDLVYAELCVHFPTQRECDDFLEDNEIRVESLRREAGFLASRAWRKYRMQSGQRSRILPDFLIGAHAQAQATRLLSRDREFFRKLFPALTLIDPAAGRDRNKI
;
A
#
# COMPACT_ATOMS: atom_id res chain seq x y z
N MET A 1 -5.40 -2.54 -7.67
CA MET A 1 -6.43 -1.96 -6.77
C MET A 1 -5.77 -1.11 -5.70
N VAL A 2 -6.51 -0.20 -5.12
CA VAL A 2 -6.05 0.64 -4.01
C VAL A 2 -7.02 0.53 -2.85
N CYS A 3 -6.51 0.72 -1.63
CA CYS A 3 -7.38 0.74 -0.45
C CYS A 3 -7.89 2.15 -0.16
N ASP A 4 -8.75 2.25 0.83
CA ASP A 4 -9.38 3.51 1.26
C ASP A 4 -8.35 4.59 1.59
N LEU A 5 -7.25 4.22 2.24
CA LEU A 5 -6.20 5.16 2.63
C LEU A 5 -5.49 5.74 1.41
N VAL A 6 -5.16 4.87 0.46
CA VAL A 6 -4.51 5.30 -0.79
C VAL A 6 -5.47 6.17 -1.61
N TYR A 7 -6.75 5.80 -1.62
CA TYR A 7 -7.77 6.61 -2.27
C TYR A 7 -7.82 8.02 -1.66
N ALA A 8 -7.82 8.11 -0.34
CA ALA A 8 -7.84 9.40 0.34
C ALA A 8 -6.62 10.26 -0.01
N GLU A 9 -5.45 9.65 -0.06
CA GLU A 9 -4.22 10.36 -0.45
C GLU A 9 -4.29 10.83 -1.90
N LEU A 10 -4.82 9.99 -2.77
CA LEU A 10 -4.96 10.32 -4.19
C LEU A 10 -5.93 11.48 -4.40
N CYS A 11 -7.01 11.51 -3.63
CA CYS A 11 -8.03 12.56 -3.75
C CYS A 11 -7.49 13.97 -3.51
N VAL A 12 -6.40 14.10 -2.79
CA VAL A 12 -5.77 15.40 -2.55
C VAL A 12 -5.37 16.08 -3.85
N HIS A 13 -5.07 15.30 -4.89
CA HIS A 13 -4.60 15.82 -6.17
C HIS A 13 -5.72 16.20 -7.13
N PHE A 14 -6.97 16.01 -6.75
CA PHE A 14 -8.13 16.27 -7.61
C PHE A 14 -9.07 17.28 -6.96
N PRO A 15 -9.61 18.25 -7.74
CA PRO A 15 -10.54 19.23 -7.20
C PRO A 15 -11.88 18.65 -6.74
N THR A 16 -12.32 17.55 -7.38
CA THR A 16 -13.59 16.91 -7.05
C THR A 16 -13.43 15.41 -6.95
N GLN A 17 -14.34 14.78 -6.22
CA GLN A 17 -14.38 13.33 -6.13
C GLN A 17 -14.59 12.70 -7.50
N ARG A 18 -15.44 13.29 -8.31
CA ARG A 18 -15.74 12.76 -9.64
C ARG A 18 -14.50 12.69 -10.51
N GLU A 19 -13.66 13.72 -10.48
CA GLU A 19 -12.42 13.70 -11.27
C GLU A 19 -11.47 12.61 -10.79
N CYS A 20 -11.38 12.39 -9.50
CA CYS A 20 -10.57 11.31 -8.96
C CYS A 20 -11.12 9.94 -9.39
N ASP A 21 -12.43 9.76 -9.27
CA ASP A 21 -13.07 8.50 -9.64
C ASP A 21 -12.94 8.22 -11.13
N ASP A 22 -13.08 9.25 -11.97
CA ASP A 22 -12.89 9.13 -13.42
C ASP A 22 -11.45 8.71 -13.75
N PHE A 23 -10.47 9.29 -13.06
CA PHE A 23 -9.06 8.90 -13.23
C PHE A 23 -8.85 7.43 -12.92
N LEU A 24 -9.42 6.95 -11.81
CA LEU A 24 -9.28 5.55 -11.42
C LEU A 24 -9.96 4.62 -12.42
N GLU A 25 -11.15 4.99 -12.87
CA GLU A 25 -11.90 4.20 -13.84
C GLU A 25 -11.17 4.14 -15.19
N ASP A 26 -10.66 5.27 -15.67
CA ASP A 26 -9.93 5.34 -16.93
C ASP A 26 -8.66 4.48 -16.90
N ASN A 27 -8.07 4.31 -15.73
CA ASN A 27 -6.86 3.51 -15.54
C ASN A 27 -7.15 2.09 -15.03
N GLU A 28 -8.42 1.72 -14.98
CA GLU A 28 -8.87 0.40 -14.54
C GLU A 28 -8.38 0.04 -13.12
N ILE A 29 -8.36 1.04 -12.23
CA ILE A 29 -7.95 0.87 -10.84
C ILE A 29 -9.18 0.82 -9.96
N ARG A 30 -9.35 -0.29 -9.25
CA ARG A 30 -10.45 -0.45 -8.31
C ARG A 30 -10.07 0.04 -6.93
N VAL A 31 -11.06 0.55 -6.21
CA VAL A 31 -10.92 0.90 -4.79
C VAL A 31 -11.59 -0.22 -4.00
N GLU A 32 -10.88 -0.75 -3.02
CA GLU A 32 -11.37 -1.81 -2.15
C GLU A 32 -11.15 -1.43 -0.70
N SER A 33 -12.23 -1.52 0.08
CA SER A 33 -12.17 -1.18 1.50
C SER A 33 -11.31 -2.17 2.28
N LEU A 34 -10.64 -1.66 3.31
CA LEU A 34 -9.86 -2.49 4.22
C LEU A 34 -10.79 -3.42 4.99
N ARG A 35 -10.44 -4.70 4.99
CA ARG A 35 -11.14 -5.71 5.78
C ARG A 35 -10.55 -5.80 7.18
N ARG A 36 -11.31 -6.38 8.10
CA ARG A 36 -10.84 -6.57 9.48
C ARG A 36 -9.54 -7.35 9.54
N GLU A 37 -9.39 -8.35 8.68
CA GLU A 37 -8.18 -9.18 8.61
C GLU A 37 -6.95 -8.32 8.30
N ALA A 38 -7.08 -7.40 7.36
CA ALA A 38 -6.01 -6.47 7.05
C ALA A 38 -5.69 -5.55 8.23
N GLY A 39 -6.72 -5.07 8.92
CA GLY A 39 -6.54 -4.25 10.13
C GLY A 39 -5.77 -4.99 11.22
N PHE A 40 -6.14 -6.23 11.48
CA PHE A 40 -5.46 -7.05 12.48
C PHE A 40 -4.01 -7.31 12.08
N LEU A 41 -3.77 -7.67 10.84
CA LEU A 41 -2.42 -7.89 10.32
C LEU A 41 -1.55 -6.64 10.46
N ALA A 42 -2.12 -5.48 10.16
CA ALA A 42 -1.42 -4.20 10.32
C ALA A 42 -1.04 -3.95 11.78
N SER A 43 -1.94 -4.24 12.70
CA SER A 43 -1.68 -4.03 14.13
C SER A 43 -0.52 -4.89 14.62
N ARG A 44 -0.42 -6.12 14.14
CA ARG A 44 0.67 -7.03 14.50
C ARG A 44 2.01 -6.59 13.92
N ALA A 45 2.01 -6.16 12.67
CA ALA A 45 3.21 -5.64 12.02
C ALA A 45 3.70 -4.37 12.71
N TRP A 46 2.79 -3.47 13.06
CA TRP A 46 3.12 -2.22 13.76
C TRP A 46 3.70 -2.49 15.14
N ARG A 47 3.09 -3.41 15.88
CA ARG A 47 3.59 -3.81 17.20
C ARG A 47 5.00 -4.37 17.10
N LYS A 48 5.23 -5.25 16.14
CA LYS A 48 6.55 -5.84 15.89
C LYS A 48 7.59 -4.76 15.56
N TYR A 49 7.23 -3.84 14.69
CA TYR A 49 8.11 -2.73 14.30
C TYR A 49 8.52 -1.90 15.51
N ARG A 50 7.57 -1.52 16.34
CA ARG A 50 7.84 -0.71 17.53
C ARG A 50 8.71 -1.42 18.54
N MET A 51 8.56 -2.72 18.68
CA MET A 51 9.34 -3.52 19.60
C MET A 51 10.77 -3.73 19.14
N GLN A 52 10.98 -3.86 17.83
CA GLN A 52 12.29 -4.18 17.28
C GLN A 52 13.18 -2.96 17.07
N SER A 53 12.63 -1.89 16.54
CA SER A 53 13.44 -0.76 16.11
C SER A 53 13.58 0.36 17.14
N GLY A 54 12.60 0.48 18.02
CA GLY A 54 12.51 1.63 18.91
C GLY A 54 12.28 2.97 18.21
N GLN A 55 12.31 2.98 16.88
CA GLN A 55 12.04 4.16 16.08
C GLN A 55 10.54 4.30 15.84
N ARG A 56 10.09 5.53 15.68
CA ARG A 56 8.68 5.84 15.46
C ARG A 56 8.44 6.64 14.19
N SER A 57 9.32 6.44 13.20
CA SER A 57 9.24 7.13 11.91
C SER A 57 8.10 6.63 11.03
N ARG A 58 7.60 5.42 11.29
CA ARG A 58 6.49 4.85 10.53
C ARG A 58 5.19 4.97 11.31
N ILE A 59 4.13 5.30 10.62
CA ILE A 59 2.81 5.50 11.20
C ILE A 59 1.87 4.38 10.76
N LEU A 60 0.75 4.23 11.46
CA LEU A 60 -0.19 3.14 11.22
C LEU A 60 -0.66 3.03 9.76
N PRO A 61 -0.93 4.10 9.01
CA PRO A 61 -1.31 3.99 7.61
C PRO A 61 -0.35 3.19 6.75
N ASP A 62 0.96 3.28 6.98
CA ASP A 62 1.95 2.49 6.23
C ASP A 62 1.71 1.00 6.41
N PHE A 63 1.39 0.58 7.63
CA PHE A 63 1.12 -0.82 7.95
C PHE A 63 -0.22 -1.29 7.39
N LEU A 64 -1.21 -0.41 7.35
CA LEU A 64 -2.52 -0.74 6.77
C LEU A 64 -2.41 -0.96 5.25
N ILE A 65 -1.59 -0.16 4.57
CA ILE A 65 -1.36 -0.31 3.14
C ILE A 65 -0.69 -1.65 2.83
N GLY A 66 0.36 -2.00 3.57
CA GLY A 66 1.04 -3.28 3.42
C GLY A 66 0.13 -4.47 3.75
N ALA A 67 -0.64 -4.35 4.83
CA ALA A 67 -1.56 -5.39 5.26
C ALA A 67 -2.69 -5.59 4.26
N HIS A 68 -3.22 -4.51 3.69
CA HIS A 68 -4.23 -4.60 2.64
C HIS A 68 -3.69 -5.38 1.44
N ALA A 69 -2.49 -5.04 1.00
CA ALA A 69 -1.87 -5.72 -0.13
C ALA A 69 -1.68 -7.22 0.14
N GLN A 70 -1.21 -7.58 1.34
CA GLN A 70 -0.99 -8.97 1.69
C GLN A 70 -2.29 -9.77 1.83
N ALA A 71 -3.30 -9.19 2.46
CA ALA A 71 -4.55 -9.89 2.75
C ALA A 71 -5.53 -9.90 1.57
N GLN A 72 -5.57 -8.84 0.79
CA GLN A 72 -6.61 -8.62 -0.21
C GLN A 72 -6.09 -8.49 -1.64
N ALA A 73 -4.80 -8.39 -1.83
CA ALA A 73 -4.15 -8.36 -3.12
C ALA A 73 -3.06 -9.42 -3.15
N THR A 74 -2.36 -9.54 -4.26
CA THR A 74 -1.26 -10.50 -4.38
C THR A 74 0.09 -9.81 -4.45
N ARG A 75 0.09 -8.52 -4.79
CA ARG A 75 1.33 -7.77 -5.00
C ARG A 75 1.16 -6.33 -4.54
N LEU A 76 2.27 -5.70 -4.19
CA LEU A 76 2.33 -4.29 -3.84
C LEU A 76 3.36 -3.60 -4.71
N LEU A 77 2.95 -2.50 -5.35
CA LEU A 77 3.85 -1.63 -6.10
C LEU A 77 4.37 -0.56 -5.13
N SER A 78 5.68 -0.59 -4.85
CA SER A 78 6.27 0.35 -3.89
C SER A 78 7.77 0.48 -4.11
N ARG A 79 8.30 1.67 -3.85
CA ARG A 79 9.74 1.91 -3.80
C ARG A 79 10.32 1.60 -2.44
N ASP A 80 9.51 1.50 -1.41
CA ASP A 80 9.93 1.26 -0.03
C ASP A 80 10.05 -0.25 0.24
N ARG A 81 10.96 -0.88 -0.50
CA ARG A 81 11.10 -2.34 -0.49
C ARG A 81 11.54 -2.92 0.83
N GLU A 82 12.49 -2.28 1.49
CA GLU A 82 13.04 -2.81 2.74
C GLU A 82 12.00 -2.88 3.83
N PHE A 83 11.21 -1.81 3.96
CA PHE A 83 10.15 -1.76 4.96
C PHE A 83 9.13 -2.89 4.76
N PHE A 84 8.58 -3.01 3.53
CA PHE A 84 7.55 -4.00 3.26
C PHE A 84 8.09 -5.43 3.26
N ARG A 85 9.30 -5.64 2.77
CA ARG A 85 9.92 -6.97 2.78
C ARG A 85 10.14 -7.48 4.19
N LYS A 86 10.57 -6.62 5.09
CA LYS A 86 10.86 -6.99 6.48
C LYS A 86 9.59 -7.30 7.26
N LEU A 87 8.56 -6.47 7.10
CA LEU A 87 7.36 -6.56 7.92
C LEU A 87 6.23 -7.38 7.27
N PHE A 88 6.29 -7.58 5.98
CA PHE A 88 5.31 -8.36 5.23
C PHE A 88 6.03 -9.32 4.28
N PRO A 89 6.75 -10.32 4.83
CA PRO A 89 7.60 -11.18 4.00
C PRO A 89 6.84 -12.05 3.01
N ALA A 90 5.56 -12.29 3.24
CA ALA A 90 4.73 -13.05 2.31
C ALA A 90 4.25 -12.22 1.11
N LEU A 91 4.47 -10.91 1.15
CA LEU A 91 3.99 -9.99 0.13
C LEU A 91 4.95 -9.96 -1.07
N THR A 92 4.39 -10.06 -2.26
CA THR A 92 5.17 -9.86 -3.49
C THR A 92 5.27 -8.39 -3.79
N LEU A 93 6.49 -7.87 -3.89
CA LEU A 93 6.75 -6.47 -4.14
C LEU A 93 7.15 -6.23 -5.59
N ILE A 94 6.63 -5.14 -6.15
CA ILE A 94 7.03 -4.63 -7.45
C ILE A 94 7.62 -3.25 -7.25
N ASP A 95 8.87 -3.07 -7.69
CA ASP A 95 9.53 -1.76 -7.67
C ASP A 95 9.25 -1.05 -8.99
N PRO A 96 8.61 0.12 -8.98
CA PRO A 96 8.33 0.86 -10.21
C PRO A 96 9.58 1.19 -11.01
N ALA A 97 10.69 1.46 -10.34
CA ALA A 97 11.96 1.76 -11.00
C ALA A 97 12.52 0.54 -11.72
N ALA A 98 12.47 -0.64 -11.07
CA ALA A 98 12.91 -1.89 -11.69
C ALA A 98 12.01 -2.28 -12.87
N GLY A 99 10.71 -2.04 -12.74
CA GLY A 99 9.76 -2.27 -13.82
C GLY A 99 10.04 -1.40 -15.04
N ARG A 100 10.41 -0.14 -14.84
CA ARG A 100 10.82 0.75 -15.92
C ARG A 100 12.05 0.24 -16.62
N ASP A 101 13.03 -0.22 -15.86
CA ASP A 101 14.29 -0.72 -16.41
C ASP A 101 14.04 -1.94 -17.28
N ARG A 102 13.13 -2.81 -16.88
CA ARG A 102 12.72 -3.96 -17.69
C ARG A 102 12.06 -3.52 -19.00
N ASN A 103 11.26 -2.49 -18.95
CA ASN A 103 10.53 -1.99 -20.12
C ASN A 103 11.44 -1.32 -21.14
N LYS A 104 12.64 -0.98 -20.75
CA LYS A 104 13.64 -0.40 -21.65
C LYS A 104 14.38 -1.43 -22.50
N ILE A 105 14.21 -2.67 -22.17
CA ILE A 105 14.89 -3.77 -22.89
C ILE A 105 14.20 -4.11 -24.24
#